data_6d2d8bd3c5995eb5473b4e19e03035f1
#
_entry.id   6d2d8bd3c5995eb5473b4e19e03035f1
#
_cell.length_a   1.000
_cell.length_b   1.000
_cell.length_c   1.000
_cell.angle_alpha   90.00
_cell.angle_beta   90.00
_cell.angle_gamma   90.00
#
_symmetry.space_group_name_H-M   'P 1'
#
loop_
_entity.id
_entity.type
_entity.pdbx_description
1 polymer ?
#
loop_
_entity_poly.entity_id
_entity_poly.type
_entity_poly.pdbx_seq_one_letter_code
_entity_poly.pdbx_strand_id
1 'polypeptide(L)'
;MKYSALALLRGALASHRNWPPAWRTPEPKSAYDVVIVGGGGHGLAAAYYLAKNHGVTNVAVVERGWLGGGNTGRNTTVLRSNYLYPESARLYDFSLKLYEGLSRELNFNIMLSQRGHVVLAHSRHDLESLSRWVNTMHMHGIDAELLGRERVGALVPALDLSPEARFPVLGGMMQPRAGVARHDAVAWGYARAASGLGVDIIQNCEVTGFAKGADGGVTGVETTRGRIRAERVAIAVSGHSSVLADLAGFRLPVTSYALQAMVTEPLKPRLDKVVISPGTGAYVSQSDKGEMVIGGGLDLFASYAQRGSFAVMQGVIAATLAMFPSFSRLRLLRQWAGIVDVVHDSSPIIGPTPVPGLYVNCGWGTGGFKAIPVGGWTLAHVLATGANHELAAPFQLERFISGRLIDEAAAAGIAH
;
A
#
# COMPACT_ATOMS: atom_id res chain seq x y z
N MET A 1 -10.27 5.53 20.18
CA MET A 1 -11.09 4.94 21.25
C MET A 1 -10.91 5.81 22.49
N LYS A 2 -11.98 6.38 22.98
CA LYS A 2 -11.91 7.07 24.29
C LYS A 2 -12.21 6.03 25.36
N TYR A 3 -11.22 5.62 26.12
CA TYR A 3 -11.43 4.81 27.31
C TYR A 3 -11.96 5.72 28.43
N SER A 4 -13.10 5.39 29.00
CA SER A 4 -13.55 6.05 30.23
C SER A 4 -12.68 5.62 31.41
N ALA A 5 -12.53 6.49 32.43
CA ALA A 5 -11.82 6.12 33.65
C ALA A 5 -12.40 4.84 34.28
N LEU A 6 -13.72 4.66 34.20
CA LEU A 6 -14.41 3.47 34.68
C LEU A 6 -14.02 2.20 33.88
N ALA A 7 -13.83 2.31 32.56
CA ALA A 7 -13.38 1.18 31.73
C ALA A 7 -11.94 0.81 32.04
N LEU A 8 -11.07 1.77 32.30
CA LEU A 8 -9.69 1.54 32.73
C LEU A 8 -9.63 0.84 34.10
N LEU A 9 -10.41 1.34 35.05
CA LEU A 9 -10.50 0.74 36.39
C LEU A 9 -11.03 -0.70 36.34
N ARG A 10 -12.09 -0.94 35.57
CA ARG A 10 -12.66 -2.29 35.36
C ARG A 10 -11.65 -3.21 34.65
N GLY A 11 -10.92 -2.72 33.69
CA GLY A 11 -9.84 -3.48 33.04
C GLY A 11 -8.73 -3.84 34.01
N ALA A 12 -8.29 -2.89 34.83
CA ALA A 12 -7.26 -3.12 35.85
C ALA A 12 -7.71 -4.16 36.88
N LEU A 13 -8.93 -4.05 37.43
CA LEU A 13 -9.49 -5.00 38.40
C LEU A 13 -9.65 -6.40 37.80
N ALA A 14 -9.92 -6.53 36.51
CA ALA A 14 -9.99 -7.81 35.81
C ALA A 14 -8.62 -8.32 35.36
N SER A 15 -7.51 -7.70 35.76
CA SER A 15 -6.15 -7.99 35.26
C SER A 15 -6.09 -8.04 33.73
N HIS A 16 -6.87 -7.19 33.06
CA HIS A 16 -6.99 -7.09 31.62
C HIS A 16 -7.42 -8.37 30.89
N ARG A 17 -8.06 -9.33 31.59
CA ARG A 17 -8.40 -10.64 30.99
C ARG A 17 -9.63 -10.67 30.09
N ASN A 18 -10.55 -9.73 30.24
CA ASN A 18 -11.86 -9.75 29.57
C ASN A 18 -12.01 -8.59 28.56
N TRP A 19 -10.98 -8.30 27.80
CA TRP A 19 -11.07 -7.33 26.73
C TRP A 19 -11.85 -7.92 25.55
N PRO A 20 -12.81 -7.18 24.99
CA PRO A 20 -13.47 -7.63 23.76
C PRO A 20 -12.45 -7.69 22.64
N PRO A 21 -12.55 -8.68 21.73
CA PRO A 21 -11.69 -8.75 20.55
C PRO A 21 -11.85 -7.48 19.72
N ALA A 22 -10.74 -7.03 19.10
CA ALA A 22 -10.75 -5.81 18.29
C ALA A 22 -11.64 -5.94 17.05
N TRP A 23 -11.80 -7.15 16.54
CA TRP A 23 -12.74 -7.56 15.48
C TRP A 23 -13.24 -8.98 15.75
N ARG A 24 -14.40 -9.29 15.16
CA ARG A 24 -14.97 -10.65 15.23
C ARG A 24 -14.31 -11.54 14.19
N THR A 25 -14.15 -12.81 14.50
CA THR A 25 -13.72 -13.87 13.57
C THR A 25 -14.77 -14.99 13.64
N PRO A 26 -15.93 -14.81 13.03
CA PRO A 26 -17.00 -15.80 13.07
C PRO A 26 -16.68 -16.99 12.14
N GLU A 27 -17.46 -18.07 12.30
CA GLU A 27 -17.56 -19.08 11.26
C GLU A 27 -18.21 -18.47 10.01
N PRO A 28 -17.76 -18.85 8.79
CA PRO A 28 -18.36 -18.34 7.57
C PRO A 28 -19.84 -18.73 7.48
N LYS A 29 -20.68 -17.78 7.10
CA LYS A 29 -22.06 -18.06 6.70
C LYS A 29 -22.07 -18.78 5.35
N SER A 30 -23.17 -19.45 5.02
CA SER A 30 -23.34 -20.12 3.72
C SER A 30 -23.48 -19.13 2.55
N ALA A 31 -23.85 -17.85 2.82
CA ALA A 31 -24.05 -16.83 1.80
C ALA A 31 -23.80 -15.42 2.35
N TYR A 32 -23.27 -14.56 1.47
CA TYR A 32 -23.09 -13.12 1.65
C TYR A 32 -23.52 -12.38 0.37
N ASP A 33 -23.77 -11.08 0.49
CA ASP A 33 -23.98 -10.22 -0.69
C ASP A 33 -22.66 -10.00 -1.43
N VAL A 34 -21.57 -9.80 -0.65
CA VAL A 34 -20.21 -9.58 -1.18
C VAL A 34 -19.20 -10.42 -0.42
N VAL A 35 -18.31 -11.09 -1.16
CA VAL A 35 -17.11 -11.72 -0.62
C VAL A 35 -15.89 -10.99 -1.16
N ILE A 36 -15.04 -10.49 -0.26
CA ILE A 36 -13.76 -9.87 -0.60
C ILE A 36 -12.64 -10.86 -0.23
N VAL A 37 -11.89 -11.28 -1.22
CA VAL A 37 -10.74 -12.19 -1.07
C VAL A 37 -9.50 -11.37 -0.80
N GLY A 38 -8.95 -11.50 0.41
CA GLY A 38 -7.75 -10.81 0.88
C GLY A 38 -8.01 -9.86 2.05
N GLY A 39 -7.50 -10.21 3.23
CA GLY A 39 -7.54 -9.42 4.47
C GLY A 39 -6.40 -8.41 4.60
N GLY A 40 -5.89 -7.91 3.46
CA GLY A 40 -4.96 -6.79 3.40
C GLY A 40 -5.66 -5.44 3.49
N GLY A 41 -4.88 -4.35 3.47
CA GLY A 41 -5.40 -2.99 3.62
C GLY A 41 -6.50 -2.66 2.61
N HIS A 42 -6.33 -3.00 1.34
CA HIS A 42 -7.32 -2.73 0.28
C HIS A 42 -8.64 -3.47 0.50
N GLY A 43 -8.59 -4.77 0.82
CA GLY A 43 -9.80 -5.55 1.07
C GLY A 43 -10.53 -5.08 2.33
N LEU A 44 -9.81 -4.78 3.40
CA LEU A 44 -10.39 -4.26 4.65
C LEU A 44 -11.00 -2.86 4.47
N ALA A 45 -10.32 -1.98 3.72
CA ALA A 45 -10.84 -0.65 3.39
C ALA A 45 -12.11 -0.76 2.50
N ALA A 46 -12.11 -1.65 1.50
CA ALA A 46 -13.29 -1.88 0.66
C ALA A 46 -14.48 -2.37 1.48
N ALA A 47 -14.28 -3.35 2.37
CA ALA A 47 -15.33 -3.83 3.26
C ALA A 47 -15.89 -2.72 4.18
N TYR A 48 -14.99 -1.88 4.72
CA TYR A 48 -15.38 -0.75 5.53
C TYR A 48 -16.22 0.27 4.74
N TYR A 49 -15.77 0.67 3.55
CA TYR A 49 -16.49 1.65 2.74
C TYR A 49 -17.78 1.10 2.15
N LEU A 50 -17.87 -0.21 1.85
CA LEU A 50 -19.15 -0.86 1.49
C LEU A 50 -20.17 -0.69 2.60
N ALA A 51 -19.80 -1.03 3.82
CA ALA A 51 -20.71 -0.93 4.96
C ALA A 51 -21.05 0.52 5.31
N LYS A 52 -20.04 1.41 5.33
CA LYS A 52 -20.22 2.80 5.75
C LYS A 52 -20.93 3.66 4.73
N ASN A 53 -20.53 3.59 3.45
CA ASN A 53 -20.96 4.53 2.44
C ASN A 53 -22.16 4.01 1.63
N HIS A 54 -22.34 2.69 1.58
CA HIS A 54 -23.35 2.04 0.74
C HIS A 54 -24.35 1.19 1.53
N GLY A 55 -24.18 1.06 2.86
CA GLY A 55 -25.07 0.27 3.69
C GLY A 55 -25.00 -1.25 3.46
N VAL A 56 -24.04 -1.73 2.66
CA VAL A 56 -23.87 -3.17 2.39
C VAL A 56 -23.06 -3.79 3.51
N THR A 57 -23.71 -4.47 4.44
CA THR A 57 -23.10 -5.00 5.67
C THR A 57 -22.99 -6.53 5.69
N ASN A 58 -23.75 -7.26 4.85
CA ASN A 58 -23.60 -8.71 4.72
C ASN A 58 -22.40 -9.05 3.83
N VAL A 59 -21.23 -8.69 4.33
CA VAL A 59 -19.93 -8.79 3.63
C VAL A 59 -19.01 -9.73 4.40
N ALA A 60 -18.32 -10.62 3.69
CA ALA A 60 -17.20 -11.39 4.22
C ALA A 60 -15.87 -10.91 3.62
N VAL A 61 -14.88 -10.70 4.48
CA VAL A 61 -13.47 -10.64 4.09
C VAL A 61 -12.86 -12.00 4.42
N VAL A 62 -12.40 -12.73 3.40
CA VAL A 62 -11.75 -14.04 3.56
C VAL A 62 -10.24 -13.90 3.38
N GLU A 63 -9.47 -14.36 4.35
CA GLU A 63 -8.00 -14.25 4.40
C GLU A 63 -7.39 -15.62 4.65
N ARG A 64 -6.47 -16.04 3.79
CA ARG A 64 -5.82 -17.36 3.90
C ARG A 64 -4.98 -17.52 5.18
N GLY A 65 -4.42 -16.42 5.68
CA GLY A 65 -3.62 -16.40 6.89
C GLY A 65 -4.23 -15.47 7.94
N TRP A 66 -3.51 -14.43 8.29
CA TRP A 66 -3.93 -13.42 9.26
C TRP A 66 -4.00 -12.02 8.63
N LEU A 67 -4.79 -11.15 9.23
CA LEU A 67 -4.99 -9.78 8.78
C LEU A 67 -3.67 -9.03 8.55
N GLY A 68 -3.54 -8.43 7.36
CA GLY A 68 -2.35 -7.68 7.00
C GLY A 68 -1.11 -8.54 6.77
N GLY A 69 -1.18 -9.88 6.86
CA GLY A 69 -0.04 -10.78 6.73
C GLY A 69 0.62 -10.82 5.36
N GLY A 70 -0.01 -10.28 4.33
CA GLY A 70 0.54 -10.09 2.99
C GLY A 70 1.42 -8.84 2.86
N ASN A 71 1.32 -8.15 1.73
CA ASN A 71 2.10 -6.95 1.44
C ASN A 71 1.84 -5.79 2.41
N THR A 72 0.64 -5.71 3.00
CA THR A 72 0.33 -4.69 4.00
C THR A 72 1.31 -4.73 5.18
N GLY A 73 1.62 -5.90 5.70
CA GLY A 73 2.59 -6.06 6.79
C GLY A 73 4.07 -6.04 6.36
N ARG A 74 4.33 -5.91 5.07
CA ARG A 74 5.70 -5.94 4.49
C ARG A 74 6.11 -4.64 3.82
N ASN A 75 5.23 -3.65 3.76
CA ASN A 75 5.54 -2.36 3.16
C ASN A 75 6.39 -1.47 4.11
N THR A 76 6.98 -0.44 3.54
CA THR A 76 7.85 0.51 4.24
C THR A 76 7.13 1.80 4.65
N THR A 77 5.81 1.80 4.59
CA THR A 77 4.89 2.79 5.18
C THR A 77 4.89 4.19 4.57
N VAL A 78 5.58 4.41 3.46
CA VAL A 78 5.67 5.73 2.83
C VAL A 78 4.35 6.14 2.20
N LEU A 79 3.90 7.35 2.52
CA LEU A 79 2.73 8.02 1.95
C LEU A 79 3.17 9.23 1.14
N ARG A 80 2.71 9.33 -0.11
CA ARG A 80 2.96 10.45 -1.00
C ARG A 80 1.90 10.50 -2.10
N SER A 81 1.68 11.67 -2.72
CA SER A 81 0.77 11.85 -3.85
C SER A 81 1.44 12.52 -5.07
N ASN A 82 2.74 12.61 -5.08
CA ASN A 82 3.53 13.22 -6.14
C ASN A 82 3.63 12.33 -7.40
N TYR A 83 2.51 12.05 -8.04
CA TYR A 83 2.42 11.32 -9.31
C TYR A 83 2.35 12.28 -10.49
N LEU A 84 2.85 11.84 -11.65
CA LEU A 84 3.04 12.71 -12.81
C LEU A 84 1.75 12.87 -13.63
N TYR A 85 1.04 11.78 -13.87
CA TYR A 85 -0.15 11.80 -14.71
C TYR A 85 -1.40 12.28 -13.96
N PRO A 86 -2.29 13.04 -14.62
CA PRO A 86 -3.47 13.64 -13.96
C PRO A 86 -4.36 12.61 -13.27
N GLU A 87 -4.52 11.43 -13.87
CA GLU A 87 -5.33 10.33 -13.35
C GLU A 87 -4.75 9.82 -12.03
N SER A 88 -3.46 9.51 -12.02
CA SER A 88 -2.75 9.04 -10.84
C SER A 88 -2.63 10.14 -9.78
N ALA A 89 -2.31 11.37 -10.18
CA ALA A 89 -2.21 12.51 -9.28
C ALA A 89 -3.52 12.73 -8.50
N ARG A 90 -4.67 12.72 -9.18
CA ARG A 90 -5.99 12.83 -8.54
C ARG A 90 -6.30 11.66 -7.63
N LEU A 91 -6.01 10.43 -8.06
CA LEU A 91 -6.24 9.22 -7.27
C LEU A 91 -5.44 9.24 -5.97
N TYR A 92 -4.14 9.50 -6.05
CA TYR A 92 -3.24 9.48 -4.89
C TYR A 92 -3.40 10.70 -3.98
N ASP A 93 -3.73 11.90 -4.50
CA ASP A 93 -4.04 13.06 -3.67
C ASP A 93 -5.34 12.86 -2.88
N PHE A 94 -6.36 12.29 -3.50
CA PHE A 94 -7.58 11.90 -2.80
C PHE A 94 -7.28 10.86 -1.71
N SER A 95 -6.42 9.88 -2.00
CA SER A 95 -5.98 8.90 -0.98
C SER A 95 -5.29 9.58 0.20
N LEU A 96 -4.40 10.53 -0.06
CA LEU A 96 -3.69 11.27 0.99
C LEU A 96 -4.68 12.08 1.86
N LYS A 97 -5.65 12.74 1.24
CA LYS A 97 -6.74 13.43 1.96
C LYS A 97 -7.54 12.48 2.86
N LEU A 98 -7.84 11.27 2.38
CA LEU A 98 -8.50 10.25 3.20
C LEU A 98 -7.61 9.84 4.39
N TYR A 99 -6.30 9.64 4.18
CA TYR A 99 -5.36 9.33 5.27
C TYR A 99 -5.32 10.42 6.34
N GLU A 100 -5.37 11.70 5.96
CA GLU A 100 -5.36 12.84 6.89
C GLU A 100 -6.57 12.83 7.85
N GLY A 101 -7.72 12.34 7.38
CA GLY A 101 -8.93 12.19 8.19
C GLY A 101 -9.04 10.85 8.94
N LEU A 102 -8.26 9.85 8.53
CA LEU A 102 -8.52 8.43 8.81
C LEU A 102 -8.49 8.08 10.31
N SER A 103 -7.56 8.63 11.08
CA SER A 103 -7.49 8.36 12.53
C SER A 103 -8.78 8.77 13.26
N ARG A 104 -9.36 9.89 12.86
CA ARG A 104 -10.62 10.38 13.43
C ARG A 104 -11.80 9.55 12.93
N GLU A 105 -11.81 9.24 11.65
CA GLU A 105 -12.88 8.48 10.99
C GLU A 105 -13.00 7.06 11.57
N LEU A 106 -11.88 6.36 11.70
CA LEU A 106 -11.84 5.01 12.27
C LEU A 106 -11.88 4.99 13.80
N ASN A 107 -11.80 6.15 14.45
CA ASN A 107 -11.56 6.25 15.90
C ASN A 107 -10.40 5.34 16.35
N PHE A 108 -9.31 5.35 15.57
CA PHE A 108 -8.14 4.51 15.74
C PHE A 108 -6.89 5.23 15.24
N ASN A 109 -5.89 5.44 16.08
CA ASN A 109 -4.69 6.16 15.69
C ASN A 109 -3.84 5.33 14.72
N ILE A 110 -3.79 5.74 13.46
CA ILE A 110 -2.96 5.13 12.41
C ILE A 110 -1.50 5.60 12.45
N MET A 111 -1.16 6.48 13.39
CA MET A 111 0.17 7.08 13.54
C MET A 111 0.66 7.76 12.26
N LEU A 112 -0.23 8.55 11.63
CA LEU A 112 0.13 9.37 10.48
C LEU A 112 1.13 10.44 10.92
N SER A 113 2.26 10.50 10.22
CA SER A 113 3.32 11.46 10.44
C SER A 113 3.74 12.09 9.11
N GLN A 114 3.20 13.28 8.84
CA GLN A 114 3.51 14.07 7.64
C GLN A 114 4.78 14.87 7.88
N ARG A 115 5.90 14.28 7.58
CA ARG A 115 7.24 14.83 7.82
C ARG A 115 8.00 15.19 6.55
N GLY A 116 7.35 15.04 5.40
CA GLY A 116 7.91 15.30 4.08
C GLY A 116 8.63 14.09 3.48
N HIS A 117 8.63 14.09 2.15
CA HIS A 117 9.33 13.12 1.32
C HIS A 117 10.28 13.87 0.38
N VAL A 118 11.57 13.62 0.50
CA VAL A 118 12.63 14.27 -0.28
C VAL A 118 13.13 13.30 -1.34
N VAL A 119 13.12 13.74 -2.59
CA VAL A 119 13.71 13.04 -3.73
C VAL A 119 15.02 13.74 -4.08
N LEU A 120 16.12 13.00 -4.10
CA LEU A 120 17.46 13.54 -4.38
C LEU A 120 17.75 13.59 -5.88
N ALA A 121 18.49 14.60 -6.30
CA ALA A 121 19.05 14.74 -7.63
C ALA A 121 20.56 14.62 -7.59
N HIS A 122 21.13 13.72 -8.38
CA HIS A 122 22.58 13.45 -8.44
C HIS A 122 23.22 13.95 -9.74
N SER A 123 22.39 14.36 -10.69
CA SER A 123 22.83 14.90 -11.99
C SER A 123 22.02 16.15 -12.37
N ARG A 124 22.53 16.91 -13.36
CA ARG A 124 21.77 18.02 -13.93
C ARG A 124 20.46 17.53 -14.56
N HIS A 125 20.48 16.37 -15.24
CA HIS A 125 19.29 15.75 -15.80
C HIS A 125 18.23 15.46 -14.74
N ASP A 126 18.64 14.98 -13.56
CA ASP A 126 17.71 14.75 -12.43
C ASP A 126 17.07 16.06 -11.98
N LEU A 127 17.87 17.14 -11.81
CA LEU A 127 17.35 18.45 -11.42
C LEU A 127 16.33 18.99 -12.41
N GLU A 128 16.62 18.89 -13.71
CA GLU A 128 15.69 19.31 -14.78
C GLU A 128 14.41 18.47 -14.76
N SER A 129 14.53 17.17 -14.53
CA SER A 129 13.39 16.25 -14.41
C SER A 129 12.54 16.58 -13.18
N LEU A 130 13.16 16.78 -12.03
CA LEU A 130 12.47 17.16 -10.80
C LEU A 130 11.81 18.56 -10.91
N SER A 131 12.43 19.50 -11.62
CA SER A 131 11.84 20.81 -11.87
C SER A 131 10.54 20.70 -12.68
N ARG A 132 10.55 19.91 -13.77
CA ARG A 132 9.33 19.63 -14.55
C ARG A 132 8.27 18.94 -13.69
N TRP A 133 8.71 18.01 -12.85
CA TRP A 133 7.81 17.29 -11.96
C TRP A 133 7.14 18.21 -10.94
N VAL A 134 7.90 19.08 -10.28
CA VAL A 134 7.35 20.10 -9.34
C VAL A 134 6.32 20.99 -10.04
N ASN A 135 6.61 21.47 -11.26
CA ASN A 135 5.66 22.25 -12.04
C ASN A 135 4.36 21.49 -12.31
N THR A 136 4.47 20.22 -12.70
CA THR A 136 3.29 19.36 -12.91
C THR A 136 2.49 19.17 -11.62
N MET A 137 3.16 18.97 -10.47
CA MET A 137 2.48 18.89 -9.17
C MET A 137 1.68 20.16 -8.88
N HIS A 138 2.27 21.33 -9.08
CA HIS A 138 1.57 22.59 -8.88
C HIS A 138 0.34 22.73 -9.79
N MET A 139 0.43 22.30 -11.06
CA MET A 139 -0.72 22.28 -11.98
C MET A 139 -1.86 21.37 -11.49
N HIS A 140 -1.53 20.31 -10.72
CA HIS A 140 -2.51 19.41 -10.10
C HIS A 140 -2.95 19.83 -8.70
N GLY A 141 -2.46 20.98 -8.19
CA GLY A 141 -2.76 21.44 -6.83
C GLY A 141 -2.09 20.62 -5.73
N ILE A 142 -1.03 19.88 -6.08
CA ILE A 142 -0.26 19.07 -5.13
C ILE A 142 0.94 19.90 -4.65
N ASP A 143 1.17 19.87 -3.35
CA ASP A 143 2.28 20.54 -2.69
C ASP A 143 3.62 19.91 -3.12
N ALA A 144 4.52 20.73 -3.62
CA ALA A 144 5.87 20.33 -3.99
C ALA A 144 6.83 21.52 -3.96
N GLU A 145 8.08 21.28 -3.59
CA GLU A 145 9.13 22.29 -3.52
C GLU A 145 10.36 21.79 -4.28
N LEU A 146 10.94 22.62 -5.14
CA LEU A 146 12.27 22.37 -5.69
C LEU A 146 13.33 22.84 -4.68
N LEU A 147 14.30 21.99 -4.40
CA LEU A 147 15.31 22.22 -3.36
C LEU A 147 16.69 22.37 -3.97
N GLY A 148 17.37 23.46 -3.64
CA GLY A 148 18.83 23.56 -3.83
C GLY A 148 19.58 22.65 -2.84
N ARG A 149 20.87 22.38 -3.16
CA ARG A 149 21.76 21.51 -2.38
C ARG A 149 21.83 21.89 -0.91
N GLU A 150 21.98 23.17 -0.58
CA GLU A 150 22.06 23.67 0.79
C GLU A 150 20.75 23.37 1.57
N ARG A 151 19.60 23.55 0.90
CA ARG A 151 18.31 23.28 1.53
C ARG A 151 18.11 21.78 1.78
N VAL A 152 18.57 20.92 0.87
CA VAL A 152 18.61 19.45 1.08
C VAL A 152 19.44 19.12 2.30
N GLY A 153 20.65 19.70 2.43
CA GLY A 153 21.51 19.51 3.60
C GLY A 153 20.89 19.95 4.91
N ALA A 154 20.21 21.08 4.91
CA ALA A 154 19.49 21.57 6.10
C ALA A 154 18.33 20.65 6.51
N LEU A 155 17.61 20.05 5.54
CA LEU A 155 16.50 19.13 5.79
C LEU A 155 16.96 17.72 6.17
N VAL A 156 18.13 17.29 5.67
CA VAL A 156 18.67 15.94 5.86
C VAL A 156 20.16 16.03 6.27
N PRO A 157 20.46 16.48 7.49
CA PRO A 157 21.85 16.71 7.92
C PRO A 157 22.75 15.46 7.97
N ALA A 158 22.16 14.27 7.89
CA ALA A 158 22.89 13.01 7.90
C ALA A 158 23.45 12.62 6.51
N LEU A 159 23.03 13.30 5.43
CA LEU A 159 23.53 13.06 4.07
C LEU A 159 25.00 13.45 3.93
N ASP A 160 25.74 12.65 3.17
CA ASP A 160 27.04 13.05 2.67
C ASP A 160 26.89 14.07 1.53
N LEU A 161 27.28 15.29 1.81
CA LEU A 161 27.29 16.39 0.84
C LEU A 161 28.73 16.73 0.41
N SER A 162 29.71 15.87 0.64
CA SER A 162 31.07 16.14 0.16
C SER A 162 31.12 16.18 -1.38
N PRO A 163 32.00 16.99 -1.98
CA PRO A 163 32.19 17.00 -3.43
C PRO A 163 32.67 15.65 -3.97
N GLU A 164 33.35 14.87 -3.14
CA GLU A 164 33.93 13.57 -3.43
C GLU A 164 32.93 12.41 -3.21
N ALA A 165 31.71 12.71 -2.77
CA ALA A 165 30.69 11.69 -2.57
C ALA A 165 30.46 10.88 -3.84
N ARG A 166 30.36 9.57 -3.73
CA ARG A 166 30.09 8.68 -4.87
C ARG A 166 28.84 9.06 -5.65
N PHE A 167 27.84 9.60 -4.96
CA PHE A 167 26.60 10.12 -5.54
C PHE A 167 26.43 11.58 -5.08
N PRO A 168 27.08 12.56 -5.74
CA PRO A 168 27.00 13.96 -5.34
C PRO A 168 25.55 14.44 -5.37
N VAL A 169 25.13 15.11 -4.31
CA VAL A 169 23.78 15.70 -4.24
C VAL A 169 23.83 17.11 -4.79
N LEU A 170 23.14 17.34 -5.91
CA LEU A 170 23.04 18.65 -6.54
C LEU A 170 21.82 19.45 -6.09
N GLY A 171 20.80 18.76 -5.56
CA GLY A 171 19.55 19.32 -5.10
C GLY A 171 18.50 18.22 -4.94
N GLY A 172 17.24 18.59 -5.02
CA GLY A 172 16.15 17.63 -4.92
C GLY A 172 14.78 18.30 -5.04
N MET A 173 13.75 17.54 -4.77
CA MET A 173 12.41 18.06 -4.52
C MET A 173 11.84 17.51 -3.22
N MET A 174 10.89 18.21 -2.64
CA MET A 174 10.15 17.75 -1.47
C MET A 174 8.65 17.85 -1.68
N GLN A 175 7.92 16.85 -1.23
CA GLN A 175 6.48 16.94 -0.98
C GLN A 175 6.25 17.07 0.54
N PRO A 176 5.86 18.26 1.06
CA PRO A 176 5.70 18.50 2.50
C PRO A 176 4.62 17.63 3.17
N ARG A 177 3.45 17.44 2.52
CA ARG A 177 2.34 16.63 3.05
C ARG A 177 2.61 15.13 3.04
N ALA A 178 3.64 14.69 2.34
CA ALA A 178 4.05 13.28 2.36
C ALA A 178 4.62 12.87 3.73
N GLY A 179 4.73 11.57 3.98
CA GLY A 179 5.25 11.06 5.24
C GLY A 179 5.10 9.56 5.38
N VAL A 180 4.73 9.12 6.57
CA VAL A 180 4.55 7.71 6.90
C VAL A 180 3.30 7.50 7.75
N ALA A 181 2.74 6.27 7.72
CA ALA A 181 1.73 5.79 8.66
C ALA A 181 2.03 4.33 9.04
N ARG A 182 1.58 3.87 10.21
CA ARG A 182 1.80 2.49 10.63
C ARG A 182 0.88 1.53 9.86
N HIS A 183 1.49 0.62 9.13
CA HIS A 183 0.76 -0.32 8.27
C HIS A 183 -0.17 -1.27 9.03
N ASP A 184 0.28 -1.76 10.18
CA ASP A 184 -0.53 -2.58 11.10
C ASP A 184 -1.71 -1.78 11.65
N ALA A 185 -1.48 -0.54 12.10
CA ALA A 185 -2.53 0.32 12.62
C ALA A 185 -3.59 0.68 11.55
N VAL A 186 -3.18 0.89 10.30
CA VAL A 186 -4.11 1.11 9.18
C VAL A 186 -4.99 -0.12 8.96
N ALA A 187 -4.39 -1.32 8.86
CA ALA A 187 -5.15 -2.55 8.65
C ALA A 187 -6.08 -2.85 9.83
N TRP A 188 -5.60 -2.75 11.05
CA TRP A 188 -6.40 -3.01 12.25
C TRP A 188 -7.49 -1.98 12.48
N GLY A 189 -7.22 -0.72 12.15
CA GLY A 189 -8.23 0.34 12.19
C GLY A 189 -9.40 0.04 11.28
N TYR A 190 -9.14 -0.30 10.02
CA TYR A 190 -10.16 -0.71 9.06
C TYR A 190 -10.89 -2.00 9.49
N ALA A 191 -10.15 -3.02 9.90
CA ALA A 191 -10.73 -4.28 10.36
C ALA A 191 -11.70 -4.07 11.51
N ARG A 192 -11.28 -3.31 12.52
CA ARG A 192 -12.11 -2.99 13.69
C ARG A 192 -13.36 -2.21 13.30
N ALA A 193 -13.21 -1.20 12.46
CA ALA A 193 -14.32 -0.37 12.02
C ALA A 193 -15.31 -1.16 11.14
N ALA A 194 -14.83 -1.94 10.18
CA ALA A 194 -15.65 -2.80 9.33
C ALA A 194 -16.42 -3.86 10.17
N SER A 195 -15.72 -4.53 11.09
CA SER A 195 -16.35 -5.49 11.99
C SER A 195 -17.42 -4.85 12.90
N GLY A 196 -17.18 -3.62 13.34
CA GLY A 196 -18.15 -2.84 14.10
C GLY A 196 -19.41 -2.46 13.31
N LEU A 197 -19.32 -2.42 11.98
CA LEU A 197 -20.44 -2.20 11.07
C LEU A 197 -21.13 -3.50 10.60
N GLY A 198 -20.70 -4.66 11.10
CA GLY A 198 -21.34 -5.94 10.78
C GLY A 198 -20.60 -6.83 9.80
N VAL A 199 -19.49 -6.37 9.22
CA VAL A 199 -18.66 -7.18 8.31
C VAL A 199 -18.04 -8.37 9.05
N ASP A 200 -18.08 -9.54 8.45
CA ASP A 200 -17.43 -10.75 8.96
C ASP A 200 -16.00 -10.85 8.41
N ILE A 201 -15.01 -10.99 9.30
CA ILE A 201 -13.60 -11.12 8.94
C ILE A 201 -13.15 -12.54 9.26
N ILE A 202 -12.87 -13.33 8.23
CA ILE A 202 -12.65 -14.78 8.33
C ILE A 202 -11.18 -15.05 8.01
N GLN A 203 -10.37 -15.21 9.02
CA GLN A 203 -8.96 -15.56 8.91
C GLN A 203 -8.77 -17.08 8.81
N ASN A 204 -7.61 -17.52 8.31
CA ASN A 204 -7.29 -18.92 8.05
C ASN A 204 -8.36 -19.61 7.16
N CYS A 205 -8.78 -18.89 6.12
CA CYS A 205 -9.78 -19.31 5.15
C CYS A 205 -9.25 -19.00 3.75
N GLU A 206 -8.63 -19.97 3.11
CA GLU A 206 -8.05 -19.81 1.78
C GLU A 206 -9.10 -20.07 0.71
N VAL A 207 -9.17 -19.18 -0.29
CA VAL A 207 -9.97 -19.40 -1.50
C VAL A 207 -9.18 -20.32 -2.43
N THR A 208 -9.77 -21.47 -2.75
CA THR A 208 -9.18 -22.51 -3.59
C THR A 208 -9.81 -22.60 -4.98
N GLY A 209 -10.93 -21.87 -5.20
CA GLY A 209 -11.64 -21.83 -6.47
C GLY A 209 -12.83 -20.89 -6.45
N PHE A 210 -13.50 -20.79 -7.60
CA PHE A 210 -14.71 -19.99 -7.79
C PHE A 210 -15.87 -20.88 -8.23
N ALA A 211 -16.99 -20.75 -7.54
CA ALA A 211 -18.25 -21.37 -7.98
C ALA A 211 -18.84 -20.56 -9.12
N LYS A 212 -19.27 -21.21 -10.20
CA LYS A 212 -19.83 -20.56 -11.39
C LYS A 212 -21.28 -20.98 -11.61
N GLY A 213 -22.08 -20.03 -12.10
CA GLY A 213 -23.42 -20.26 -12.60
C GLY A 213 -23.44 -20.82 -14.04
N ALA A 214 -24.63 -21.08 -14.56
CA ALA A 214 -24.82 -21.57 -15.91
C ALA A 214 -24.39 -20.55 -16.99
N ASP A 215 -24.42 -19.28 -16.66
CA ASP A 215 -23.94 -18.14 -17.49
C ASP A 215 -22.42 -17.93 -17.45
N GLY A 216 -21.70 -18.76 -16.68
CA GLY A 216 -20.26 -18.63 -16.48
C GLY A 216 -19.85 -17.58 -15.45
N GLY A 217 -20.80 -16.82 -14.91
CA GLY A 217 -20.56 -15.83 -13.86
C GLY A 217 -20.25 -16.47 -12.52
N VAL A 218 -19.52 -15.73 -11.67
CA VAL A 218 -19.18 -16.19 -10.31
C VAL A 218 -20.41 -16.07 -9.40
N THR A 219 -20.70 -17.15 -8.67
CA THR A 219 -21.80 -17.26 -7.70
C THR A 219 -21.31 -17.50 -6.27
N GLY A 220 -19.98 -17.46 -6.07
CA GLY A 220 -19.35 -17.66 -4.78
C GLY A 220 -17.93 -18.15 -4.89
N VAL A 221 -17.37 -18.54 -3.75
CA VAL A 221 -15.99 -19.05 -3.64
C VAL A 221 -15.96 -20.42 -2.98
N GLU A 222 -15.05 -21.27 -3.43
CA GLU A 222 -14.66 -22.49 -2.74
C GLU A 222 -13.51 -22.16 -1.79
N THR A 223 -13.60 -22.60 -0.55
CA THR A 223 -12.58 -22.28 0.48
C THR A 223 -12.19 -23.52 1.27
N THR A 224 -11.07 -23.42 2.00
CA THR A 224 -10.64 -24.46 2.95
C THR A 224 -11.61 -24.65 4.12
N ARG A 225 -12.60 -23.76 4.25
CA ARG A 225 -13.66 -23.84 5.29
C ARG A 225 -15.05 -24.06 4.67
N GLY A 226 -15.11 -24.59 3.46
CA GLY A 226 -16.34 -24.88 2.73
C GLY A 226 -16.71 -23.80 1.70
N ARG A 227 -17.80 -24.06 1.01
CA ARG A 227 -18.30 -23.17 -0.04
C ARG A 227 -19.08 -22.00 0.56
N ILE A 228 -18.81 -20.80 0.04
CA ILE A 228 -19.50 -19.56 0.41
C ILE A 228 -20.15 -18.99 -0.86
N ARG A 229 -21.47 -18.86 -0.88
CA ARG A 229 -22.19 -18.19 -1.97
C ARG A 229 -22.04 -16.68 -1.85
N ALA A 230 -21.95 -15.99 -2.98
CA ALA A 230 -21.94 -14.54 -3.04
C ALA A 230 -22.48 -14.05 -4.38
N GLU A 231 -23.18 -12.93 -4.37
CA GLU A 231 -23.62 -12.26 -5.60
C GLU A 231 -22.44 -11.56 -6.30
N ARG A 232 -21.49 -11.07 -5.53
CA ARG A 232 -20.29 -10.37 -6.00
C ARG A 232 -19.08 -10.82 -5.24
N VAL A 233 -17.99 -11.04 -5.98
CA VAL A 233 -16.71 -11.44 -5.41
C VAL A 233 -15.63 -10.45 -5.86
N ALA A 234 -14.77 -9.99 -4.95
CA ALA A 234 -13.66 -9.11 -5.28
C ALA A 234 -12.33 -9.76 -4.91
N ILE A 235 -11.36 -9.73 -5.82
CA ILE A 235 -9.97 -10.15 -5.61
C ILE A 235 -9.15 -8.92 -5.18
N ALA A 236 -8.58 -8.95 -3.95
CA ALA A 236 -7.74 -7.89 -3.40
C ALA A 236 -6.49 -8.49 -2.71
N VAL A 237 -5.73 -9.31 -3.46
CA VAL A 237 -4.63 -10.14 -2.94
C VAL A 237 -3.25 -9.74 -3.49
N SER A 238 -3.14 -8.55 -4.09
CA SER A 238 -1.88 -7.98 -4.59
C SER A 238 -1.14 -8.96 -5.50
N GLY A 239 0.12 -9.28 -5.26
CA GLY A 239 0.95 -10.15 -6.09
C GLY A 239 0.41 -11.57 -6.34
N HIS A 240 -0.63 -12.01 -5.62
CA HIS A 240 -1.28 -13.30 -5.90
C HIS A 240 -2.53 -13.15 -6.80
N SER A 241 -2.83 -11.95 -7.30
CA SER A 241 -4.05 -11.71 -8.09
C SER A 241 -4.08 -12.51 -9.39
N SER A 242 -2.95 -12.70 -10.05
CA SER A 242 -2.86 -13.54 -11.27
C SER A 242 -3.20 -15.01 -10.98
N VAL A 243 -2.82 -15.55 -9.82
CA VAL A 243 -3.16 -16.93 -9.42
C VAL A 243 -4.67 -17.10 -9.27
N LEU A 244 -5.34 -16.15 -8.65
CA LEU A 244 -6.80 -16.21 -8.50
C LEU A 244 -7.53 -15.93 -9.82
N ALA A 245 -6.96 -15.08 -10.68
CA ALA A 245 -7.50 -14.85 -12.02
C ALA A 245 -7.46 -16.14 -12.86
N ASP A 246 -6.34 -16.88 -12.82
CA ASP A 246 -6.21 -18.18 -13.51
C ASP A 246 -7.24 -19.19 -12.98
N LEU A 247 -7.46 -19.26 -11.66
CA LEU A 247 -8.52 -20.11 -11.07
C LEU A 247 -9.93 -19.69 -11.52
N ALA A 248 -10.15 -18.41 -11.80
CA ALA A 248 -11.40 -17.90 -12.34
C ALA A 248 -11.51 -18.07 -13.88
N GLY A 249 -10.45 -18.45 -14.56
CA GLY A 249 -10.42 -18.72 -16.01
C GLY A 249 -10.13 -17.49 -16.87
N PHE A 250 -9.45 -16.48 -16.35
CA PHE A 250 -8.96 -15.33 -17.12
C PHE A 250 -7.54 -14.93 -16.72
N ARG A 251 -6.87 -14.13 -17.53
CA ARG A 251 -5.52 -13.65 -17.26
C ARG A 251 -5.47 -12.17 -16.92
N LEU A 252 -4.63 -11.82 -15.96
CA LEU A 252 -4.27 -10.44 -15.65
C LEU A 252 -2.88 -10.13 -16.21
N PRO A 253 -2.67 -8.93 -16.78
CA PRO A 253 -1.34 -8.47 -17.24
C PRO A 253 -0.47 -8.04 -16.04
N VAL A 254 -0.31 -8.92 -15.07
CA VAL A 254 0.39 -8.67 -13.81
C VAL A 254 1.54 -9.66 -13.67
N THR A 255 2.74 -9.14 -13.41
CA THR A 255 3.90 -9.95 -13.06
C THR A 255 4.30 -9.66 -11.61
N SER A 256 4.59 -10.70 -10.84
CA SER A 256 4.91 -10.59 -9.43
C SER A 256 6.41 -10.68 -9.18
N TYR A 257 6.94 -9.72 -8.39
CA TYR A 257 8.35 -9.65 -8.02
C TYR A 257 8.52 -9.48 -6.51
N ALA A 258 9.65 -9.94 -5.99
CA ALA A 258 10.04 -9.68 -4.61
C ALA A 258 10.67 -8.28 -4.50
N LEU A 259 10.01 -7.36 -3.79
CA LEU A 259 10.54 -6.04 -3.42
C LEU A 259 11.06 -6.07 -1.99
N GLN A 260 12.33 -5.73 -1.82
CA GLN A 260 13.04 -5.97 -0.57
C GLN A 260 13.09 -4.74 0.34
N ALA A 261 13.11 -5.01 1.64
CA ALA A 261 13.28 -3.99 2.66
C ALA A 261 14.04 -4.56 3.87
N MET A 262 14.61 -3.66 4.65
CA MET A 262 15.42 -3.96 5.82
C MET A 262 15.08 -3.00 6.95
N VAL A 263 15.34 -3.44 8.18
CA VAL A 263 15.22 -2.61 9.38
C VAL A 263 16.45 -2.78 10.25
N THR A 264 16.93 -1.67 10.82
CA THR A 264 18.09 -1.64 11.72
C THR A 264 17.66 -1.72 13.19
N GLU A 265 18.63 -1.86 14.08
CA GLU A 265 18.45 -1.53 15.48
C GLU A 265 18.00 -0.06 15.65
N PRO A 266 17.24 0.24 16.72
CA PRO A 266 16.75 1.59 16.95
C PRO A 266 17.90 2.52 17.37
N LEU A 267 17.85 3.77 16.90
CA LEU A 267 18.74 4.84 17.28
C LEU A 267 17.96 6.12 17.64
N LYS A 268 18.64 7.06 18.26
CA LYS A 268 18.06 8.39 18.52
C LYS A 268 17.61 9.04 17.19
N PRO A 269 16.66 9.96 17.20
CA PRO A 269 16.21 10.65 15.99
C PRO A 269 17.38 11.25 15.21
N ARG A 270 17.52 10.86 13.95
CA ARG A 270 18.57 11.30 13.03
C ARG A 270 18.03 11.69 11.66
N LEU A 271 16.90 11.12 11.28
CA LEU A 271 16.30 11.31 9.98
C LEU A 271 14.81 11.66 10.14
N ASP A 272 14.51 12.95 10.00
CA ASP A 272 13.12 13.43 10.11
C ASP A 272 12.33 13.22 8.81
N LYS A 273 12.98 13.25 7.67
CA LYS A 273 12.36 13.10 6.35
C LYS A 273 12.40 11.67 5.84
N VAL A 274 11.46 11.33 4.95
CA VAL A 274 11.64 10.18 4.06
C VAL A 274 12.54 10.62 2.92
N VAL A 275 13.64 9.93 2.69
CA VAL A 275 14.62 10.26 1.64
C VAL A 275 14.66 9.15 0.62
N ILE A 276 14.54 9.50 -0.65
CA ILE A 276 14.67 8.58 -1.78
C ILE A 276 15.73 9.08 -2.74
N SER A 277 16.55 8.19 -3.23
CA SER A 277 17.51 8.44 -4.30
C SER A 277 17.18 7.53 -5.49
N PRO A 278 16.50 8.05 -6.51
CA PRO A 278 16.19 7.28 -7.71
C PRO A 278 17.45 6.74 -8.40
N GLY A 279 18.49 7.56 -8.48
CA GLY A 279 19.76 7.19 -9.11
C GLY A 279 20.49 6.02 -8.43
N THR A 280 20.21 5.75 -7.16
CA THR A 280 20.77 4.60 -6.43
C THR A 280 19.76 3.48 -6.18
N GLY A 281 18.47 3.72 -6.45
CA GLY A 281 17.38 2.79 -6.20
C GLY A 281 17.09 2.52 -4.71
N ALA A 282 17.61 3.36 -3.81
CA ALA A 282 17.45 3.19 -2.36
C ALA A 282 16.60 4.32 -1.75
N TYR A 283 15.82 3.99 -0.75
CA TYR A 283 15.14 4.96 0.10
C TYR A 283 15.27 4.61 1.57
N VAL A 284 15.25 5.64 2.41
CA VAL A 284 15.46 5.51 3.85
C VAL A 284 14.46 6.39 4.60
N SER A 285 13.90 5.86 5.66
CA SER A 285 13.10 6.62 6.64
C SER A 285 13.43 6.14 8.04
N GLN A 286 13.18 6.95 9.05
CA GLN A 286 13.30 6.53 10.44
C GLN A 286 11.90 6.30 11.03
N SER A 287 11.69 5.15 11.67
CA SER A 287 10.45 4.83 12.34
C SER A 287 10.29 5.63 13.65
N ASP A 288 9.06 5.69 14.18
CA ASP A 288 8.79 6.34 15.48
C ASP A 288 9.47 5.62 16.66
N LYS A 289 9.88 4.36 16.47
CA LYS A 289 10.64 3.59 17.47
C LYS A 289 12.15 3.77 17.34
N GLY A 290 12.61 4.48 16.31
CA GLY A 290 14.01 4.79 16.07
C GLY A 290 14.71 3.94 15.03
N GLU A 291 14.12 2.83 14.55
CA GLU A 291 14.75 1.99 13.53
C GLU A 291 14.84 2.73 12.19
N MET A 292 15.95 2.58 11.46
CA MET A 292 15.99 2.93 10.04
C MET A 292 15.29 1.84 9.23
N VAL A 293 14.30 2.26 8.46
CA VAL A 293 13.63 1.44 7.45
C VAL A 293 14.27 1.76 6.12
N ILE A 294 14.95 0.79 5.56
CA ILE A 294 15.70 0.90 4.30
C ILE A 294 15.01 0.01 3.28
N GLY A 295 14.66 0.57 2.13
CA GLY A 295 14.01 -0.17 1.07
C GLY A 295 14.63 0.13 -0.28
N GLY A 296 14.34 -0.74 -1.22
CA GLY A 296 14.82 -0.68 -2.59
C GLY A 296 15.20 -2.06 -3.11
N GLY A 297 15.39 -2.13 -4.40
CA GLY A 297 15.79 -3.34 -5.10
C GLY A 297 14.67 -4.36 -5.26
N LEU A 298 14.38 -4.64 -6.52
CA LEU A 298 13.55 -5.75 -6.96
C LEU A 298 14.46 -6.93 -7.33
N ASP A 299 14.02 -8.14 -7.06
CA ASP A 299 14.63 -9.29 -7.72
C ASP A 299 14.41 -9.19 -9.24
N LEU A 300 15.42 -9.55 -10.03
CA LEU A 300 15.39 -9.45 -11.50
C LEU A 300 14.54 -10.55 -12.17
N PHE A 301 13.86 -11.38 -11.40
CA PHE A 301 13.03 -12.49 -11.88
C PHE A 301 11.69 -12.51 -11.15
N ALA A 302 10.65 -12.94 -11.86
CA ALA A 302 9.32 -13.10 -11.30
C ALA A 302 9.33 -14.18 -10.19
N SER A 303 8.76 -13.83 -9.03
CA SER A 303 8.83 -14.71 -7.87
C SER A 303 7.73 -14.35 -6.84
N TYR A 304 7.32 -15.36 -6.09
CA TYR A 304 6.49 -15.21 -4.88
C TYR A 304 7.31 -15.32 -3.59
N ALA A 305 8.63 -15.17 -3.68
CA ALA A 305 9.50 -15.19 -2.51
C ALA A 305 9.22 -14.01 -1.57
N GLN A 306 9.10 -14.30 -0.27
CA GLN A 306 8.90 -13.29 0.78
C GLN A 306 10.18 -13.08 1.62
N ARG A 307 11.28 -13.64 1.17
CA ARG A 307 12.62 -13.46 1.74
C ARG A 307 13.43 -12.62 0.76
N GLY A 308 14.26 -11.74 1.30
CA GLY A 308 15.18 -10.99 0.49
C GLY A 308 16.34 -11.87 -0.02
N SER A 309 17.02 -11.43 -1.07
CA SER A 309 18.25 -12.01 -1.59
C SER A 309 19.46 -11.25 -1.08
N PHE A 310 20.59 -11.94 -0.89
CA PHE A 310 21.81 -11.32 -0.38
C PHE A 310 22.36 -10.26 -1.35
N ALA A 311 22.32 -10.54 -2.66
CA ALA A 311 22.85 -9.62 -3.67
C ALA A 311 22.09 -8.28 -3.69
N VAL A 312 20.75 -8.31 -3.64
CA VAL A 312 19.92 -7.08 -3.58
C VAL A 312 20.15 -6.34 -2.27
N MET A 313 20.18 -7.06 -1.14
CA MET A 313 20.49 -6.48 0.15
C MET A 313 21.83 -5.74 0.14
N GLN A 314 22.87 -6.38 -0.36
CA GLN A 314 24.23 -5.80 -0.44
C GLN A 314 24.26 -4.53 -1.30
N GLY A 315 23.57 -4.54 -2.45
CA GLY A 315 23.47 -3.36 -3.32
C GLY A 315 22.77 -2.18 -2.64
N VAL A 316 21.62 -2.44 -2.00
CA VAL A 316 20.84 -1.41 -1.30
C VAL A 316 21.58 -0.85 -0.08
N ILE A 317 22.30 -1.71 0.68
CA ILE A 317 23.15 -1.25 1.80
C ILE A 317 24.29 -0.40 1.28
N ALA A 318 25.00 -0.83 0.23
CA ALA A 318 26.10 -0.07 -0.36
C ALA A 318 25.63 1.32 -0.83
N ALA A 319 24.47 1.40 -1.50
CA ALA A 319 23.86 2.66 -1.89
C ALA A 319 23.51 3.54 -0.68
N THR A 320 22.92 2.94 0.35
CA THR A 320 22.56 3.65 1.60
C THR A 320 23.79 4.21 2.30
N LEU A 321 24.86 3.43 2.43
CA LEU A 321 26.10 3.85 3.08
C LEU A 321 26.86 4.92 2.28
N ALA A 322 26.75 4.89 0.95
CA ALA A 322 27.30 5.94 0.11
C ALA A 322 26.60 7.29 0.30
N MET A 323 25.32 7.29 0.66
CA MET A 323 24.56 8.51 0.97
C MET A 323 24.64 8.90 2.45
N PHE A 324 24.74 7.92 3.35
CA PHE A 324 24.72 8.08 4.80
C PHE A 324 25.90 7.33 5.47
N PRO A 325 27.14 7.78 5.33
CA PRO A 325 28.31 7.08 5.89
C PRO A 325 28.24 6.85 7.40
N SER A 326 27.54 7.74 8.12
CA SER A 326 27.31 7.64 9.56
C SER A 326 26.50 6.40 9.98
N PHE A 327 25.80 5.75 9.04
CA PHE A 327 25.02 4.54 9.30
C PHE A 327 25.85 3.24 9.22
N SER A 328 27.14 3.32 8.90
CA SER A 328 28.02 2.15 8.74
C SER A 328 28.14 1.25 9.98
N ARG A 329 27.83 1.77 11.16
CA ARG A 329 27.89 1.01 12.41
C ARG A 329 26.55 0.42 12.86
N LEU A 330 25.45 0.70 12.12
CA LEU A 330 24.14 0.17 12.47
C LEU A 330 24.05 -1.32 12.17
N ARG A 331 23.41 -2.06 13.06
CA ARG A 331 23.14 -3.49 12.88
C ARG A 331 21.80 -3.69 12.22
N LEU A 332 21.74 -4.57 11.24
CA LEU A 332 20.47 -5.02 10.67
C LEU A 332 19.79 -6.01 11.61
N LEU A 333 18.51 -5.77 11.90
CA LEU A 333 17.69 -6.69 12.70
C LEU A 333 16.93 -7.66 11.81
N ARG A 334 16.46 -7.20 10.64
CA ARG A 334 15.61 -8.00 9.77
C ARG A 334 15.71 -7.54 8.32
N GLN A 335 15.60 -8.51 7.42
CA GLN A 335 15.33 -8.35 5.99
C GLN A 335 14.05 -9.13 5.64
N TRP A 336 13.27 -8.60 4.71
CA TRP A 336 12.09 -9.26 4.16
C TRP A 336 11.83 -8.80 2.72
N ALA A 337 10.88 -9.46 2.04
CA ALA A 337 10.36 -9.00 0.77
C ALA A 337 8.82 -9.02 0.76
N GLY A 338 8.23 -8.02 0.11
CA GLY A 338 6.84 -8.02 -0.31
C GLY A 338 6.73 -8.53 -1.75
N ILE A 339 5.61 -9.14 -2.10
CA ILE A 339 5.33 -9.58 -3.47
C ILE A 339 4.58 -8.47 -4.18
N VAL A 340 5.30 -7.63 -4.95
CA VAL A 340 4.67 -6.53 -5.69
C VAL A 340 4.09 -7.03 -7.01
N ASP A 341 2.95 -6.52 -7.34
CA ASP A 341 2.16 -6.79 -8.54
C ASP A 341 2.43 -5.69 -9.58
N VAL A 342 3.37 -5.94 -10.46
CA VAL A 342 3.78 -4.99 -11.50
C VAL A 342 2.93 -5.16 -12.75
N VAL A 343 2.45 -4.05 -13.27
CA VAL A 343 1.69 -3.93 -14.51
C VAL A 343 2.51 -3.12 -15.51
N HIS A 344 2.34 -3.36 -16.79
CA HIS A 344 3.13 -2.73 -17.87
C HIS A 344 3.16 -1.21 -17.81
N ASP A 345 2.02 -0.58 -17.50
CA ASP A 345 1.89 0.87 -17.41
C ASP A 345 2.05 1.39 -15.98
N SER A 346 2.57 0.57 -15.07
CA SER A 346 2.79 0.90 -13.65
C SER A 346 1.58 1.49 -12.93
N SER A 347 0.38 1.21 -13.41
CA SER A 347 -0.89 1.75 -12.88
C SER A 347 -1.80 0.62 -12.42
N PRO A 348 -2.61 0.82 -11.36
CA PRO A 348 -3.43 -0.25 -10.79
C PRO A 348 -4.54 -0.71 -11.73
N ILE A 349 -5.13 -1.88 -11.43
CA ILE A 349 -6.31 -2.40 -12.08
C ILE A 349 -7.44 -2.44 -11.06
N ILE A 350 -8.51 -1.68 -11.30
CA ILE A 350 -9.65 -1.57 -10.39
C ILE A 350 -10.95 -1.70 -11.22
N GLY A 351 -11.82 -2.65 -10.86
CA GLY A 351 -13.13 -2.74 -11.48
C GLY A 351 -13.55 -4.15 -11.85
N PRO A 352 -14.52 -4.30 -12.76
CA PRO A 352 -15.00 -5.60 -13.20
C PRO A 352 -13.94 -6.36 -14.00
N THR A 353 -14.07 -7.68 -14.00
CA THR A 353 -13.28 -8.60 -14.83
C THR A 353 -14.12 -9.10 -16.00
N PRO A 354 -13.54 -9.84 -16.96
CA PRO A 354 -14.31 -10.51 -18.00
C PRO A 354 -15.30 -11.57 -17.47
N VAL A 355 -15.16 -11.99 -16.21
CA VAL A 355 -16.04 -12.96 -15.58
C VAL A 355 -17.15 -12.23 -14.82
N PRO A 356 -18.44 -12.37 -15.18
CA PRO A 356 -19.53 -11.69 -14.51
C PRO A 356 -19.56 -11.97 -13.00
N GLY A 357 -19.86 -10.96 -12.19
CA GLY A 357 -19.88 -11.06 -10.73
C GLY A 357 -18.50 -11.05 -10.06
N LEU A 358 -17.41 -10.99 -10.83
CA LEU A 358 -16.03 -10.96 -10.32
C LEU A 358 -15.36 -9.61 -10.58
N TYR A 359 -14.76 -9.04 -9.53
CA TYR A 359 -14.09 -7.74 -9.54
C TYR A 359 -12.64 -7.88 -9.06
N VAL A 360 -11.80 -6.91 -9.40
CA VAL A 360 -10.39 -6.94 -9.05
C VAL A 360 -9.90 -5.57 -8.54
N ASN A 361 -8.96 -5.61 -7.59
CA ASN A 361 -8.19 -4.47 -7.13
C ASN A 361 -6.74 -4.93 -6.92
N CYS A 362 -5.89 -4.69 -7.91
CA CYS A 362 -4.49 -5.16 -7.94
C CYS A 362 -3.62 -4.28 -8.84
N GLY A 363 -2.38 -4.72 -9.11
CA GLY A 363 -1.46 -4.02 -10.01
C GLY A 363 -0.89 -2.74 -9.42
N TRP A 364 -0.86 -2.61 -8.12
CA TRP A 364 -0.44 -1.39 -7.43
C TRP A 364 1.08 -1.18 -7.42
N GLY A 365 1.85 -2.19 -7.74
CA GLY A 365 3.29 -2.12 -7.68
C GLY A 365 3.77 -1.62 -6.31
N THR A 366 4.61 -0.58 -6.31
CA THR A 366 5.06 0.09 -5.08
C THR A 366 4.08 1.13 -4.53
N GLY A 367 2.99 1.39 -5.25
CA GLY A 367 1.95 2.37 -4.89
C GLY A 367 0.92 1.90 -3.87
N GLY A 368 0.84 0.60 -3.58
CA GLY A 368 -0.30 -0.03 -2.91
C GLY A 368 -0.62 0.52 -1.52
N PHE A 369 0.35 0.69 -0.65
CA PHE A 369 0.08 1.15 0.72
C PHE A 369 -0.53 2.55 0.76
N LYS A 370 0.04 3.49 0.02
CA LYS A 370 -0.44 4.88 -0.03
C LYS A 370 -1.81 5.02 -0.70
N ALA A 371 -2.26 3.99 -1.42
CA ALA A 371 -3.56 3.93 -2.08
C ALA A 371 -4.62 3.10 -1.33
N ILE A 372 -4.31 2.56 -0.16
CA ILE A 372 -5.28 1.72 0.59
C ILE A 372 -6.65 2.40 0.73
N PRO A 373 -6.77 3.65 1.20
CA PRO A 373 -8.08 4.29 1.33
C PRO A 373 -8.82 4.43 0.00
N VAL A 374 -8.17 5.00 -1.02
CA VAL A 374 -8.83 5.24 -2.32
C VAL A 374 -9.12 3.94 -3.06
N GLY A 375 -8.22 2.96 -2.99
CA GLY A 375 -8.44 1.63 -3.60
C GLY A 375 -9.62 0.90 -2.95
N GLY A 376 -9.76 1.01 -1.63
CA GLY A 376 -10.93 0.50 -0.93
C GLY A 376 -12.20 1.27 -1.25
N TRP A 377 -12.12 2.61 -1.29
CA TRP A 377 -13.25 3.48 -1.63
C TRP A 377 -13.82 3.18 -3.01
N THR A 378 -12.97 3.14 -4.02
CA THR A 378 -13.39 2.92 -5.42
C THR A 378 -13.85 1.49 -5.67
N LEU A 379 -13.22 0.50 -5.04
CA LEU A 379 -13.68 -0.89 -5.10
C LEU A 379 -15.05 -1.06 -4.43
N ALA A 380 -15.27 -0.42 -3.28
CA ALA A 380 -16.58 -0.43 -2.61
C ALA A 380 -17.67 0.17 -3.50
N HIS A 381 -17.36 1.28 -4.18
CA HIS A 381 -18.31 1.93 -5.08
C HIS A 381 -18.73 1.00 -6.23
N VAL A 382 -17.78 0.38 -6.95
CA VAL A 382 -18.12 -0.52 -8.05
C VAL A 382 -18.84 -1.78 -7.57
N LEU A 383 -18.48 -2.31 -6.41
CA LEU A 383 -19.18 -3.44 -5.79
C LEU A 383 -20.62 -3.10 -5.39
N ALA A 384 -20.90 -1.88 -4.98
CA ALA A 384 -22.24 -1.46 -4.58
C ALA A 384 -23.13 -1.11 -5.78
N THR A 385 -22.57 -0.41 -6.78
CA THR A 385 -23.35 0.22 -7.87
C THR A 385 -23.27 -0.55 -9.20
N GLY A 386 -22.25 -1.40 -9.37
CA GLY A 386 -21.93 -2.04 -10.65
C GLY A 386 -21.18 -1.15 -11.64
N ALA A 387 -20.98 0.14 -11.32
CA ALA A 387 -20.28 1.12 -12.17
C ALA A 387 -19.00 1.61 -11.50
N ASN A 388 -17.94 1.84 -12.28
CA ASN A 388 -16.70 2.38 -11.74
C ASN A 388 -16.88 3.83 -11.29
N HIS A 389 -16.26 4.15 -10.14
CA HIS A 389 -16.10 5.54 -9.69
C HIS A 389 -15.22 6.32 -10.69
N GLU A 390 -15.46 7.63 -10.87
CA GLU A 390 -14.70 8.46 -11.82
C GLU A 390 -13.18 8.40 -11.61
N LEU A 391 -12.72 8.33 -10.36
CA LEU A 391 -11.29 8.18 -10.02
C LEU A 391 -10.72 6.81 -10.44
N ALA A 392 -11.54 5.78 -10.57
CA ALA A 392 -11.10 4.44 -10.96
C ALA A 392 -11.37 4.14 -12.44
N ALA A 393 -12.18 4.94 -13.10
CA ALA A 393 -12.56 4.72 -14.50
C ALA A 393 -11.34 4.59 -15.47
N PRO A 394 -10.25 5.37 -15.31
CA PRO A 394 -9.06 5.20 -16.14
C PRO A 394 -8.31 3.88 -15.88
N PHE A 395 -8.50 3.28 -14.72
CA PHE A 395 -7.72 2.13 -14.22
C PHE A 395 -8.40 0.77 -14.45
N GLN A 396 -9.36 0.70 -15.38
CA GLN A 396 -10.02 -0.55 -15.73
C GLN A 396 -9.10 -1.49 -16.52
N LEU A 397 -9.38 -2.80 -16.43
CA LEU A 397 -8.66 -3.82 -17.20
C LEU A 397 -8.77 -3.61 -18.71
N GLU A 398 -9.90 -3.07 -19.19
CA GLU A 398 -10.21 -2.75 -20.58
C GLU A 398 -9.14 -1.86 -21.25
N ARG A 399 -8.40 -1.02 -20.49
CA ARG A 399 -7.35 -0.14 -21.05
C ARG A 399 -6.23 -0.89 -21.77
N PHE A 400 -5.96 -2.16 -21.39
CA PHE A 400 -4.95 -2.99 -22.07
C PHE A 400 -5.42 -3.51 -23.43
N ILE A 401 -6.72 -3.60 -23.64
CA ILE A 401 -7.32 -3.99 -24.93
C ILE A 401 -7.45 -2.76 -25.82
N SER A 402 -7.89 -1.64 -25.27
CA SER A 402 -8.10 -0.38 -26.02
C SER A 402 -6.83 0.43 -26.26
N GLY A 403 -5.70 0.07 -25.64
CA GLY A 403 -4.43 0.80 -25.74
C GLY A 403 -4.40 2.13 -24.98
N ARG A 404 -5.40 2.44 -24.14
CA ARG A 404 -5.46 3.66 -23.33
C ARG A 404 -4.66 3.53 -22.04
N LEU A 405 -3.36 3.29 -22.17
CA LEU A 405 -2.45 3.14 -21.04
C LEU A 405 -2.19 4.49 -20.37
N ILE A 406 -1.95 4.47 -19.05
CA ILE A 406 -1.63 5.67 -18.27
C ILE A 406 -0.12 5.91 -18.26
N ASP A 407 0.67 4.82 -18.31
CA ASP A 407 2.15 4.84 -18.36
C ASP A 407 2.80 5.66 -17.23
N GLU A 408 2.41 5.38 -16.01
CA GLU A 408 3.00 6.01 -14.82
C GLU A 408 4.48 5.60 -14.59
N ALA A 409 5.04 4.75 -15.45
CA ALA A 409 6.42 4.28 -15.36
C ALA A 409 7.44 5.42 -15.26
N ALA A 410 7.17 6.57 -15.89
CA ALA A 410 8.04 7.75 -15.80
C ALA A 410 8.13 8.31 -14.35
N ALA A 411 7.04 8.29 -13.60
CA ALA A 411 7.02 8.72 -12.21
C ALA A 411 7.43 7.60 -11.25
N ALA A 412 7.07 6.36 -11.56
CA ALA A 412 7.50 5.18 -10.81
C ALA A 412 8.99 4.89 -11.03
N GLY A 413 9.50 5.06 -12.25
CA GLY A 413 10.91 4.83 -12.59
C GLY A 413 11.90 5.74 -11.87
N ILE A 414 11.45 6.89 -11.38
CA ILE A 414 12.26 7.76 -10.50
C ILE A 414 12.17 7.29 -9.03
N ALA A 415 11.23 6.44 -8.70
CA ALA A 415 10.99 5.94 -7.35
C ALA A 415 11.49 4.49 -7.12
N HIS A 416 12.17 3.91 -8.13
CA HIS A 416 12.63 2.51 -8.10
C HIS A 416 14.14 2.39 -8.27
#